data_12a56efcfa53b5715da131012814270a
#
_entry.id   12a56efcfa53b5715da131012814270a
#
_cell.length_a   1.000
_cell.length_b   1.000
_cell.length_c   1.000
_cell.angle_alpha   90.00
_cell.angle_beta   90.00
_cell.angle_gamma   90.00
#
_symmetry.space_group_name_H-M   'P 1'
#
loop_
_entity.id
_entity.type
_entity.pdbx_description
1 polymer ?
#
loop_
_entity_poly.entity_id
_entity_poly.type
_entity_poly.pdbx_seq_one_letter_code
_entity_poly.pdbx_strand_id
1 'polypeptide(L)'
;MLPDLVKEQRHFIAFGKSRRTVEVILKEARDKLDAAGFLSQTDSRKIAGYRGGYTPLERKEIERKMMSGELNGLVSTNALELGIDIGSLDTTVIVGYPGTRASFWQQSGRAGRNGQTCVNYLILENQPFDQYIAVEPGWLFEGKSENAIVDPDNLLIELAHIRAAAAELPLSLDDAALFPSLGEIIPVLMKAEEVKSMAGRFAWSGPAFPAGDYSLRNMDKTRFKLILDNENREITEMDESQAYHELHPGAVYMHDGALYEVLKLDLVSRTATAKSFEGNYYTVPAGTEDIRILQTFQEKTVERTKIHFGDINVDEVISMFKKLQFHNHQNLGYVSLTQPLQKDYDTESTWIDIPEDVVRVYRSLLLPNGAGELVLNNHFEGLQNAIKNAAMMVTMTERDDINTGMSNNATVQGYVDSGSGESEGHEVVSLFIYDKYEGGLGYSEKIYELIPEVIDHAIQMVKGCSCEDGCPACVGDYTLSKKMVLWGLRSLKERLEAPEYVKKQVEEERPGVRKQYSFFKLPEKWNEFCETVIKNGESGGAFLKTAKRVEIEKHNLILIVDSYFYEDWLKIPENAKSIKNILKFHAVCPQDMEIVVRTEEDMERKKKTEGKLKTTIRR
;
A
#
# COMPACT_ATOMS: atom_id res chain seq x y z
N MET A 1 16.86 -24.63 3.09
CA MET A 1 18.09 -23.84 3.33
C MET A 1 18.28 -23.46 4.80
N LEU A 2 17.49 -22.57 5.45
CA LEU A 2 17.77 -22.21 6.88
C LEU A 2 17.79 -23.42 7.82
N PRO A 3 16.85 -24.38 7.73
CA PRO A 3 16.94 -25.61 8.51
C PRO A 3 18.22 -26.42 8.27
N ASP A 4 18.76 -26.36 7.06
CA ASP A 4 20.00 -27.11 6.73
C ASP A 4 21.21 -26.42 7.32
N LEU A 5 21.28 -25.08 7.32
CA LEU A 5 22.31 -24.33 8.02
C LEU A 5 22.33 -24.61 9.52
N VAL A 6 21.14 -24.77 10.16
CA VAL A 6 21.06 -25.19 11.57
C VAL A 6 21.63 -26.59 11.78
N LYS A 7 21.29 -27.56 10.90
CA LYS A 7 21.81 -28.93 10.97
C LYS A 7 23.34 -29.00 10.81
N GLU A 8 23.87 -28.13 9.95
CA GLU A 8 25.31 -27.99 9.73
C GLU A 8 26.01 -27.17 10.84
N GLN A 9 25.25 -26.71 11.83
CA GLN A 9 25.76 -25.87 12.94
C GLN A 9 26.42 -24.57 12.44
N ARG A 10 25.99 -24.04 11.31
CA ARG A 10 26.46 -22.76 10.77
C ARG A 10 25.89 -21.60 11.56
N HIS A 11 26.71 -20.59 11.76
CA HIS A 11 26.27 -19.31 12.29
C HIS A 11 25.85 -18.40 11.14
N PHE A 12 24.58 -18.01 11.11
CA PHE A 12 24.05 -17.25 9.98
C PHE A 12 23.10 -16.13 10.40
N ILE A 13 22.94 -15.18 9.47
CA ILE A 13 21.85 -14.21 9.51
C ILE A 13 21.07 -14.25 8.20
N ALA A 14 19.75 -14.26 8.28
CA ALA A 14 18.86 -14.13 7.14
C ALA A 14 18.14 -12.77 7.19
N PHE A 15 18.24 -12.00 6.13
CA PHE A 15 17.59 -10.71 5.99
C PHE A 15 16.30 -10.83 5.18
N GLY A 16 15.21 -10.25 5.70
CA GLY A 16 13.93 -10.13 5.01
C GLY A 16 13.53 -8.66 4.84
N LYS A 17 12.89 -8.32 3.74
CA LYS A 17 12.52 -6.95 3.37
C LYS A 17 11.51 -6.28 4.30
N SER A 18 10.72 -7.04 5.04
CA SER A 18 9.68 -6.50 5.93
C SER A 18 9.57 -7.31 7.21
N ARG A 19 8.98 -6.70 8.25
CA ARG A 19 8.68 -7.37 9.53
C ARG A 19 7.89 -8.66 9.31
N ARG A 20 6.87 -8.61 8.43
CA ARG A 20 6.06 -9.77 8.06
C ARG A 20 6.88 -10.86 7.40
N THR A 21 7.71 -10.51 6.42
CA THR A 21 8.60 -11.47 5.73
C THR A 21 9.52 -12.18 6.72
N VAL A 22 10.12 -11.45 7.66
CA VAL A 22 10.95 -12.01 8.73
C VAL A 22 10.18 -13.05 9.56
N GLU A 23 8.97 -12.70 10.01
CA GLU A 23 8.15 -13.61 10.82
C GLU A 23 7.68 -14.85 10.05
N VAL A 24 7.32 -14.69 8.78
CA VAL A 24 6.93 -15.82 7.91
C VAL A 24 8.13 -16.75 7.71
N ILE A 25 9.30 -16.23 7.36
CA ILE A 25 10.53 -17.01 7.18
C ILE A 25 10.88 -17.74 8.48
N LEU A 26 10.82 -17.05 9.63
CA LEU A 26 11.10 -17.63 10.94
C LEU A 26 10.15 -18.77 11.26
N LYS A 27 8.84 -18.52 11.11
CA LYS A 27 7.82 -19.53 11.36
C LYS A 27 7.99 -20.75 10.47
N GLU A 28 8.13 -20.56 9.17
CA GLU A 28 8.33 -21.68 8.23
C GLU A 28 9.61 -22.47 8.49
N ALA A 29 10.70 -21.78 8.86
CA ALA A 29 11.94 -22.45 9.20
C ALA A 29 11.79 -23.31 10.48
N ARG A 30 11.12 -22.77 11.52
CA ARG A 30 10.83 -23.51 12.75
C ARG A 30 9.90 -24.69 12.51
N ASP A 31 8.79 -24.48 11.77
CA ASP A 31 7.83 -25.56 11.43
C ASP A 31 8.52 -26.71 10.67
N LYS A 32 9.45 -26.40 9.75
CA LYS A 32 10.22 -27.41 9.04
C LYS A 32 11.24 -28.15 9.91
N LEU A 33 11.83 -27.48 10.88
CA LEU A 33 12.71 -28.11 11.86
C LEU A 33 11.93 -29.06 12.78
N ASP A 34 10.76 -28.63 13.25
CA ASP A 34 9.89 -29.44 14.11
C ASP A 34 9.31 -30.65 13.38
N ALA A 35 8.88 -30.47 12.11
CA ALA A 35 8.32 -31.55 11.27
C ALA A 35 9.35 -32.60 10.88
N ALA A 36 10.63 -32.24 10.77
CA ALA A 36 11.70 -33.15 10.36
C ALA A 36 12.06 -34.22 11.43
N GLY A 37 11.46 -34.15 12.63
CA GLY A 37 11.65 -35.14 13.70
C GLY A 37 13.11 -35.32 14.15
N PHE A 38 13.99 -34.41 13.79
CA PHE A 38 15.40 -34.46 14.12
C PHE A 38 15.63 -33.91 15.54
N LEU A 39 15.93 -34.86 16.45
CA LEU A 39 16.66 -34.64 17.69
C LEU A 39 16.23 -33.46 18.55
N SER A 40 15.22 -33.67 19.37
CA SER A 40 14.75 -32.78 20.44
C SER A 40 14.06 -31.47 20.01
N GLN A 41 13.03 -31.08 20.76
CA GLN A 41 12.34 -29.78 20.67
C GLN A 41 13.27 -28.54 20.83
N THR A 42 14.58 -28.74 20.83
CA THR A 42 15.60 -27.71 20.98
C THR A 42 16.07 -27.08 19.67
N ASP A 43 15.89 -27.74 18.52
CA ASP A 43 16.49 -27.25 17.28
C ASP A 43 15.70 -26.10 16.62
N SER A 44 14.38 -26.06 16.76
CA SER A 44 13.58 -24.91 16.33
C SER A 44 13.88 -23.63 17.12
N ARG A 45 14.34 -23.78 18.36
CA ARG A 45 14.76 -22.67 19.23
C ARG A 45 16.15 -22.13 18.94
N LYS A 46 16.88 -22.72 18.00
CA LYS A 46 18.20 -22.24 17.56
C LYS A 46 18.13 -21.13 16.51
N ILE A 47 16.95 -20.77 16.05
CA ILE A 47 16.70 -19.62 15.20
C ILE A 47 15.77 -18.66 15.92
N ALA A 48 16.12 -17.37 15.93
CA ALA A 48 15.30 -16.30 16.49
C ALA A 48 15.03 -15.20 15.45
N GLY A 49 13.92 -14.49 15.63
CA GLY A 49 13.64 -13.24 14.93
C GLY A 49 14.41 -12.08 15.56
N TYR A 50 14.71 -11.04 14.76
CA TYR A 50 15.25 -9.79 15.27
C TYR A 50 14.77 -8.61 14.42
N ARG A 51 13.98 -7.72 15.03
CA ARG A 51 13.42 -6.57 14.32
C ARG A 51 13.05 -5.41 15.25
N GLY A 52 12.79 -4.25 14.67
CA GLY A 52 12.49 -3.01 15.39
C GLY A 52 11.25 -3.04 16.31
N GLY A 53 10.34 -4.01 16.16
CA GLY A 53 9.17 -4.15 17.03
C GLY A 53 9.40 -4.96 18.30
N TYR A 54 10.60 -5.51 18.50
CA TYR A 54 10.94 -6.24 19.73
C TYR A 54 11.38 -5.27 20.83
N THR A 55 11.05 -5.60 22.06
CA THR A 55 11.47 -4.77 23.21
C THR A 55 12.99 -4.72 23.35
N PRO A 56 13.56 -3.67 23.95
CA PRO A 56 15.00 -3.60 24.20
C PRO A 56 15.57 -4.77 24.99
N LEU A 57 14.79 -5.33 25.90
CA LEU A 57 15.20 -6.51 26.71
C LEU A 57 15.25 -7.77 25.84
N GLU A 58 14.24 -8.02 25.01
CA GLU A 58 14.23 -9.15 24.08
C GLU A 58 15.42 -9.08 23.12
N ARG A 59 15.69 -7.91 22.53
CA ARG A 59 16.83 -7.72 21.62
C ARG A 59 18.16 -8.04 22.29
N LYS A 60 18.41 -7.53 23.48
CA LYS A 60 19.64 -7.82 24.25
C LYS A 60 19.78 -9.30 24.56
N GLU A 61 18.70 -9.98 24.89
CA GLU A 61 18.72 -11.42 25.17
C GLU A 61 19.02 -12.24 23.91
N ILE A 62 18.47 -11.86 22.75
CA ILE A 62 18.75 -12.50 21.46
C ILE A 62 20.22 -12.30 21.08
N GLU A 63 20.74 -11.08 21.21
CA GLU A 63 22.14 -10.75 20.97
C GLU A 63 23.06 -11.60 21.86
N ARG A 64 22.78 -11.67 23.16
CA ARG A 64 23.52 -12.52 24.12
C ARG A 64 23.54 -13.99 23.68
N LYS A 65 22.37 -14.54 23.32
CA LYS A 65 22.25 -15.94 22.89
C LYS A 65 22.99 -16.22 21.59
N MET A 66 23.01 -15.26 20.66
CA MET A 66 23.77 -15.39 19.43
C MET A 66 25.28 -15.38 19.71
N MET A 67 25.76 -14.47 20.55
CA MET A 67 27.17 -14.40 20.95
C MET A 67 27.64 -15.64 21.75
N SER A 68 26.76 -16.22 22.57
CA SER A 68 27.09 -17.44 23.35
C SER A 68 27.04 -18.74 22.54
N GLY A 69 26.52 -18.69 21.28
CA GLY A 69 26.33 -19.89 20.45
C GLY A 69 25.09 -20.72 20.86
N GLU A 70 24.23 -20.20 21.75
CA GLU A 70 22.93 -20.81 22.00
C GLU A 70 22.00 -20.76 20.78
N LEU A 71 22.13 -19.69 19.95
CA LEU A 71 21.47 -19.56 18.67
C LEU A 71 22.46 -19.82 17.53
N ASN A 72 22.00 -20.50 16.50
CA ASN A 72 22.72 -20.70 15.25
C ASN A 72 22.42 -19.60 14.23
N GLY A 73 21.20 -19.06 14.23
CA GLY A 73 20.80 -18.09 13.25
C GLY A 73 19.79 -17.05 13.70
N LEU A 74 19.83 -15.92 13.02
CA LEU A 74 18.86 -14.85 13.18
C LEU A 74 18.13 -14.63 11.85
N VAL A 75 16.83 -14.31 11.94
CA VAL A 75 16.05 -13.77 10.82
C VAL A 75 15.72 -12.33 11.15
N SER A 76 16.22 -11.39 10.36
CA SER A 76 16.17 -9.96 10.69
C SER A 76 15.65 -9.12 9.52
N THR A 77 15.12 -7.96 9.84
CA THR A 77 15.01 -6.84 8.89
C THR A 77 16.38 -6.15 8.76
N ASN A 78 16.43 -4.97 8.13
CA ASN A 78 17.60 -4.10 8.13
C ASN A 78 18.08 -3.67 9.55
N ALA A 79 17.37 -4.02 10.62
CA ALA A 79 17.73 -3.68 12.00
C ALA A 79 19.12 -4.20 12.41
N LEU A 80 19.61 -5.30 11.79
CA LEU A 80 20.96 -5.83 11.99
C LEU A 80 21.92 -5.52 10.84
N GLU A 81 21.54 -4.62 9.94
CA GLU A 81 22.42 -4.19 8.84
C GLU A 81 23.59 -3.34 9.35
N LEU A 82 23.37 -2.55 10.40
CA LEU A 82 24.35 -1.62 10.97
C LEU A 82 24.62 -1.84 12.47
N GLY A 83 25.83 -1.57 12.89
CA GLY A 83 26.21 -1.16 14.25
C GLY A 83 26.23 -2.21 15.34
N ILE A 84 25.56 -3.35 15.25
CA ILE A 84 25.48 -4.33 16.34
C ILE A 84 26.47 -5.46 16.11
N ASP A 85 27.26 -5.78 17.14
CA ASP A 85 28.11 -6.97 17.14
C ASP A 85 27.30 -8.19 17.59
N ILE A 86 27.15 -9.15 16.69
CA ILE A 86 26.42 -10.40 16.90
C ILE A 86 27.35 -11.62 16.83
N GLY A 87 28.67 -11.40 16.90
CA GLY A 87 29.67 -12.44 16.79
C GLY A 87 30.06 -12.78 15.35
N SER A 88 30.83 -13.86 15.20
CA SER A 88 31.31 -14.32 13.90
C SER A 88 30.20 -15.08 13.16
N LEU A 89 29.92 -14.68 11.94
CA LEU A 89 28.95 -15.31 11.06
C LEU A 89 29.65 -15.98 9.86
N ASP A 90 29.22 -17.21 9.54
CA ASP A 90 29.72 -17.98 8.40
C ASP A 90 28.94 -17.66 7.11
N THR A 91 27.66 -17.27 7.29
CA THR A 91 26.73 -17.16 6.17
C THR A 91 25.80 -15.97 6.36
N THR A 92 25.56 -15.23 5.28
CA THR A 92 24.39 -14.36 5.16
C THR A 92 23.43 -14.88 4.10
N VAL A 93 22.12 -14.71 4.35
CA VAL A 93 21.06 -15.06 3.42
C VAL A 93 20.19 -13.81 3.24
N ILE A 94 20.21 -13.22 2.06
CA ILE A 94 19.45 -12.01 1.74
C ILE A 94 18.25 -12.44 0.89
N VAL A 95 17.03 -12.28 1.41
CA VAL A 95 15.78 -12.68 0.74
C VAL A 95 15.19 -11.48 0.03
N GLY A 96 15.34 -11.49 -1.30
CA GLY A 96 15.08 -10.35 -2.16
C GLY A 96 16.15 -9.26 -2.07
N TYR A 97 16.32 -8.50 -3.13
CA TYR A 97 17.23 -7.35 -3.15
C TYR A 97 16.78 -6.28 -2.12
N PRO A 98 17.66 -5.77 -1.25
CA PRO A 98 17.28 -4.93 -0.11
C PRO A 98 16.92 -3.48 -0.47
N GLY A 99 16.87 -3.12 -1.74
CA GLY A 99 16.50 -1.79 -2.22
C GLY A 99 17.70 -0.95 -2.65
N THR A 100 18.83 -1.04 -1.97
CA THR A 100 20.05 -0.29 -2.31
C THR A 100 21.28 -1.22 -2.38
N ARG A 101 22.28 -0.82 -3.17
CA ARG A 101 23.58 -1.51 -3.19
C ARG A 101 24.29 -1.38 -1.85
N ALA A 102 24.16 -0.20 -1.22
CA ALA A 102 24.73 0.04 0.10
C ALA A 102 24.20 -0.98 1.12
N SER A 103 22.89 -1.16 1.22
CA SER A 103 22.25 -2.18 2.06
C SER A 103 22.73 -3.59 1.70
N PHE A 104 22.77 -3.94 0.41
CA PHE A 104 23.26 -5.25 -0.01
C PHE A 104 24.69 -5.52 0.48
N TRP A 105 25.61 -4.58 0.32
CA TRP A 105 26.99 -4.73 0.77
C TRP A 105 27.11 -4.73 2.29
N GLN A 106 26.31 -3.94 3.01
CA GLN A 106 26.28 -3.91 4.46
C GLN A 106 25.74 -5.22 5.04
N GLN A 107 24.66 -5.77 4.46
CA GLN A 107 24.10 -7.07 4.85
C GLN A 107 25.09 -8.20 4.53
N SER A 108 25.65 -8.24 3.32
CA SER A 108 26.65 -9.22 2.92
C SER A 108 27.89 -9.17 3.80
N GLY A 109 28.35 -7.97 4.19
CA GLY A 109 29.49 -7.73 5.06
C GLY A 109 29.29 -8.14 6.52
N ARG A 110 28.10 -8.65 6.90
CA ARG A 110 27.88 -9.22 8.24
C ARG A 110 28.60 -10.54 8.44
N ALA A 111 28.77 -11.36 7.41
CA ALA A 111 29.58 -12.57 7.45
C ALA A 111 31.04 -12.31 7.08
N GLY A 112 31.94 -13.20 7.52
CA GLY A 112 33.36 -13.17 7.14
C GLY A 112 34.22 -12.10 7.85
N ARG A 113 33.77 -11.59 8.96
CA ARG A 113 34.53 -10.66 9.80
C ARG A 113 35.80 -11.29 10.30
N ASN A 114 36.80 -11.19 10.53
CA ASN A 114 38.02 -11.89 11.02
C ASN A 114 38.79 -12.67 9.95
N GLY A 115 38.56 -12.37 8.65
CA GLY A 115 39.33 -13.03 7.58
C GLY A 115 38.92 -14.48 7.30
N GLN A 116 37.76 -14.92 7.81
CA GLN A 116 37.22 -16.24 7.52
C GLN A 116 36.48 -16.25 6.18
N THR A 117 36.54 -17.38 5.48
CA THR A 117 35.75 -17.59 4.28
C THR A 117 34.25 -17.65 4.66
N CYS A 118 33.47 -16.81 4.03
CA CYS A 118 32.01 -16.77 4.23
C CYS A 118 31.26 -17.02 2.91
N VAL A 119 29.99 -17.33 3.03
CA VAL A 119 29.09 -17.49 1.87
C VAL A 119 27.91 -16.54 2.03
N ASN A 120 27.67 -15.75 1.00
CA ASN A 120 26.53 -14.86 0.93
C ASN A 120 25.55 -15.39 -0.13
N TYR A 121 24.30 -15.62 0.26
CA TYR A 121 23.23 -16.04 -0.63
C TYR A 121 22.29 -14.85 -0.85
N LEU A 122 22.11 -14.46 -2.10
CA LEU A 122 21.04 -13.56 -2.52
C LEU A 122 19.94 -14.42 -3.16
N ILE A 123 18.80 -14.55 -2.49
CA ILE A 123 17.63 -15.27 -2.98
C ILE A 123 16.73 -14.25 -3.67
N LEU A 124 16.75 -14.24 -4.99
CA LEU A 124 15.94 -13.34 -5.79
C LEU A 124 14.48 -13.80 -5.82
N GLU A 125 13.58 -12.87 -5.58
CA GLU A 125 12.14 -13.08 -5.62
C GLU A 125 11.59 -12.87 -7.05
N ASN A 126 10.33 -13.25 -7.26
CA ASN A 126 9.64 -12.94 -8.52
C ASN A 126 9.13 -11.48 -8.50
N GLN A 127 10.06 -10.54 -8.33
CA GLN A 127 9.83 -9.10 -8.33
C GLN A 127 10.61 -8.47 -9.48
N PRO A 128 10.16 -7.36 -10.06
CA PRO A 128 10.79 -6.76 -11.26
C PRO A 128 12.28 -6.53 -11.10
N PHE A 129 12.65 -5.93 -10.00
CA PHE A 129 14.02 -5.54 -9.73
C PHE A 129 14.94 -6.74 -9.47
N ASP A 130 14.46 -7.71 -8.70
CA ASP A 130 15.18 -8.95 -8.43
C ASP A 130 15.44 -9.72 -9.74
N GLN A 131 14.45 -9.77 -10.63
CA GLN A 131 14.59 -10.42 -11.94
C GLN A 131 15.52 -9.65 -12.88
N TYR A 132 15.54 -8.33 -12.80
CA TYR A 132 16.53 -7.51 -13.52
C TYR A 132 17.96 -7.84 -13.07
N ILE A 133 18.22 -7.91 -11.76
CA ILE A 133 19.52 -8.31 -11.21
C ILE A 133 19.91 -9.72 -11.66
N ALA A 134 18.95 -10.65 -11.77
CA ALA A 134 19.22 -12.00 -12.25
C ALA A 134 19.77 -12.03 -13.69
N VAL A 135 19.30 -11.11 -14.53
CA VAL A 135 19.73 -10.99 -15.93
C VAL A 135 20.99 -10.13 -16.07
N GLU A 136 21.10 -9.07 -15.28
CA GLU A 136 22.18 -8.08 -15.33
C GLU A 136 22.91 -7.97 -13.97
N PRO A 137 23.59 -9.04 -13.51
CA PRO A 137 24.26 -9.05 -12.20
C PRO A 137 25.37 -8.00 -12.08
N GLY A 138 26.00 -7.61 -13.19
CA GLY A 138 27.00 -6.54 -13.24
C GLY A 138 26.46 -5.22 -12.70
N TRP A 139 25.17 -4.95 -12.89
CA TRP A 139 24.52 -3.78 -12.31
C TRP A 139 24.70 -3.71 -10.77
N LEU A 140 24.56 -4.84 -10.08
CA LEU A 140 24.71 -4.91 -8.63
C LEU A 140 26.17 -4.86 -8.19
N PHE A 141 27.04 -5.64 -8.84
CA PHE A 141 28.40 -5.86 -8.37
C PHE A 141 29.41 -4.81 -8.85
N GLU A 142 29.21 -4.21 -10.02
CA GLU A 142 30.14 -3.27 -10.64
C GLU A 142 29.69 -1.80 -10.47
N GLY A 143 28.45 -1.57 -10.05
CA GLY A 143 27.91 -0.24 -9.85
C GLY A 143 28.46 0.46 -8.60
N LYS A 144 28.49 1.79 -8.64
CA LYS A 144 28.80 2.62 -7.46
C LYS A 144 27.64 2.59 -6.46
N SER A 145 27.93 2.86 -5.19
CA SER A 145 26.91 3.13 -4.19
C SER A 145 26.08 4.35 -4.58
N GLU A 146 24.88 4.40 -4.06
CA GLU A 146 23.89 5.43 -4.31
C GLU A 146 24.35 6.82 -3.87
N ASN A 147 23.89 7.84 -4.58
CA ASN A 147 23.96 9.20 -4.09
C ASN A 147 22.84 9.42 -3.06
N ALA A 148 23.15 10.10 -1.98
CA ALA A 148 22.12 10.50 -1.03
C ALA A 148 21.18 11.52 -1.71
N ILE A 149 19.88 11.29 -1.56
CA ILE A 149 18.83 12.25 -1.89
C ILE A 149 18.37 12.84 -0.57
N VAL A 150 18.45 14.15 -0.44
CA VAL A 150 18.08 14.89 0.77
C VAL A 150 17.31 16.11 0.34
N ASP A 151 16.16 16.32 0.96
CA ASP A 151 15.44 17.58 0.90
C ASP A 151 15.84 18.45 2.12
N PRO A 152 16.72 19.43 1.94
CA PRO A 152 17.14 20.33 3.03
C PRO A 152 16.05 21.34 3.40
N ASP A 153 15.08 21.55 2.54
CA ASP A 153 14.06 22.61 2.66
C ASP A 153 12.73 22.08 3.24
N ASN A 154 12.69 20.81 3.67
CA ASN A 154 11.50 20.25 4.30
C ASN A 154 11.18 20.95 5.62
N LEU A 155 10.10 21.74 5.62
CA LEU A 155 9.70 22.58 6.75
C LEU A 155 9.38 21.80 8.03
N LEU A 156 8.89 20.57 7.93
CA LEU A 156 8.56 19.74 9.11
C LEU A 156 9.84 19.25 9.80
N ILE A 157 10.83 18.85 9.00
CA ILE A 157 12.15 18.45 9.49
C ILE A 157 12.86 19.66 10.09
N GLU A 158 12.89 20.78 9.38
CA GLU A 158 13.53 22.00 9.84
C GLU A 158 12.89 22.54 11.14
N LEU A 159 11.55 22.52 11.24
CA LEU A 159 10.81 22.87 12.46
C LEU A 159 11.25 22.02 13.66
N ALA A 160 11.40 20.70 13.48
CA ALA A 160 11.84 19.80 14.54
C ALA A 160 13.28 20.10 14.97
N HIS A 161 14.17 20.35 14.00
CA HIS A 161 15.56 20.72 14.28
C HIS A 161 15.69 22.09 14.95
N ILE A 162 14.90 23.10 14.55
CA ILE A 162 14.88 24.43 15.18
C ILE A 162 14.41 24.31 16.64
N ARG A 163 13.40 23.49 16.94
CA ARG A 163 12.95 23.22 18.32
C ARG A 163 14.08 22.64 19.16
N ALA A 164 14.77 21.63 18.64
CA ALA A 164 15.88 21.00 19.33
C ALA A 164 17.05 21.98 19.54
N ALA A 165 17.43 22.71 18.51
CA ALA A 165 18.50 23.70 18.56
C ALA A 165 18.19 24.84 19.57
N ALA A 166 16.96 25.38 19.56
CA ALA A 166 16.53 26.41 20.51
C ALA A 166 16.53 25.92 21.97
N ALA A 167 16.35 24.61 22.20
CA ALA A 167 16.44 24.00 23.54
C ALA A 167 17.88 23.80 24.00
N GLU A 168 18.81 23.58 23.08
CA GLU A 168 20.24 23.47 23.41
C GLU A 168 20.86 24.87 23.68
N LEU A 169 20.64 25.82 22.76
CA LEU A 169 21.16 27.18 22.86
C LEU A 169 20.17 28.17 22.26
N PRO A 170 19.98 29.39 22.88
CA PRO A 170 19.12 30.39 22.30
C PRO A 170 19.58 30.82 20.91
N LEU A 171 18.71 30.65 19.91
CA LEU A 171 18.95 30.99 18.53
C LEU A 171 18.96 32.51 18.29
N SER A 172 19.62 32.92 17.23
CA SER A 172 19.60 34.30 16.69
C SER A 172 19.18 34.25 15.21
N LEU A 173 18.85 35.40 14.62
CA LEU A 173 18.56 35.46 13.19
C LEU A 173 19.81 35.13 12.32
N ASP A 174 21.01 35.18 12.86
CA ASP A 174 22.23 34.78 12.14
C ASP A 174 22.28 33.27 11.90
N ASP A 175 21.54 32.49 12.72
CA ASP A 175 21.43 31.03 12.56
C ASP A 175 20.59 30.64 11.33
N ALA A 176 19.99 31.60 10.60
CA ALA A 176 19.36 31.37 9.30
C ALA A 176 20.36 30.83 8.25
N ALA A 177 21.65 30.96 8.48
CA ALA A 177 22.66 30.27 7.65
C ALA A 177 22.60 28.73 7.75
N LEU A 178 22.09 28.20 8.88
CA LEU A 178 21.88 26.76 9.12
C LEU A 178 20.42 26.34 8.93
N PHE A 179 19.50 27.26 9.17
CA PHE A 179 18.06 27.04 9.12
C PHE A 179 17.43 28.11 8.19
N PRO A 180 17.35 27.86 6.87
CA PRO A 180 16.88 28.85 5.90
C PRO A 180 15.49 29.43 6.23
N SER A 181 14.57 28.61 6.74
CA SER A 181 13.20 29.02 7.10
C SER A 181 13.05 29.55 8.52
N LEU A 182 14.18 29.79 9.24
CA LEU A 182 14.15 30.26 10.63
C LEU A 182 13.29 31.50 10.83
N GLY A 183 13.37 32.48 9.90
CA GLY A 183 12.61 33.70 9.95
C GLY A 183 11.10 33.52 9.88
N GLU A 184 10.64 32.47 9.22
CA GLU A 184 9.22 32.11 9.07
C GLU A 184 8.73 31.24 10.23
N ILE A 185 9.58 30.35 10.71
CA ILE A 185 9.26 29.37 11.76
C ILE A 185 9.23 30.00 13.14
N ILE A 186 10.16 30.90 13.46
CA ILE A 186 10.23 31.57 14.78
C ILE A 186 8.92 32.27 15.17
N PRO A 187 8.26 33.07 14.32
CA PRO A 187 6.97 33.67 14.64
C PRO A 187 5.88 32.65 14.97
N VAL A 188 5.89 31.48 14.29
CA VAL A 188 4.94 30.38 14.55
C VAL A 188 5.20 29.77 15.92
N LEU A 189 6.46 29.48 16.26
CA LEU A 189 6.85 28.95 17.57
C LEU A 189 6.60 29.96 18.72
N MET A 190 6.76 31.23 18.46
CA MET A 190 6.42 32.29 19.44
C MET A 190 4.91 32.37 19.69
N LYS A 191 4.09 32.24 18.64
CA LYS A 191 2.62 32.19 18.75
C LYS A 191 2.15 30.95 19.50
N ALA A 192 2.85 29.83 19.33
CA ALA A 192 2.60 28.59 20.06
C ALA A 192 3.16 28.60 21.49
N GLU A 193 3.79 29.69 21.93
CA GLU A 193 4.44 29.84 23.24
C GLU A 193 5.60 28.83 23.48
N GLU A 194 6.08 28.18 22.44
CA GLU A 194 7.19 27.22 22.50
C GLU A 194 8.56 27.93 22.57
N VAL A 195 8.64 29.16 22.05
CA VAL A 195 9.87 29.95 22.03
C VAL A 195 9.58 31.35 22.56
N LYS A 196 10.51 31.92 23.35
CA LYS A 196 10.45 33.31 23.86
C LYS A 196 11.64 34.11 23.40
N SER A 197 11.38 35.37 23.02
CA SER A 197 12.45 36.31 22.69
C SER A 197 13.08 36.89 23.96
N MET A 198 14.39 36.78 24.11
CA MET A 198 15.19 37.32 25.20
C MET A 198 16.44 37.99 24.64
N ALA A 199 16.55 39.32 24.80
CA ALA A 199 17.72 40.10 24.38
C ALA A 199 18.14 39.88 22.91
N GLY A 200 17.17 39.77 22.00
CA GLY A 200 17.41 39.52 20.56
C GLY A 200 17.74 38.08 20.20
N ARG A 201 17.60 37.18 21.15
CA ARG A 201 17.72 35.72 20.93
C ARG A 201 16.41 35.01 21.23
N PHE A 202 16.25 33.83 20.67
CA PHE A 202 15.05 33.00 20.75
C PHE A 202 15.36 31.77 21.59
N ALA A 203 14.84 31.70 22.81
CA ALA A 203 15.06 30.60 23.74
C ALA A 203 13.83 29.72 23.82
N TRP A 204 14.06 28.42 23.91
CA TRP A 204 13.01 27.41 24.08
C TRP A 204 12.29 27.60 25.42
N SER A 205 10.97 27.51 25.42
CA SER A 205 10.11 27.60 26.61
C SER A 205 9.07 26.47 26.67
N GLY A 206 9.08 25.56 25.72
CA GLY A 206 8.23 24.36 25.68
C GLY A 206 8.71 23.22 26.60
N PRO A 207 8.28 21.98 26.36
CA PRO A 207 8.69 20.78 27.14
C PRO A 207 10.20 20.62 27.19
N ALA A 208 10.69 19.96 28.25
CA ALA A 208 12.12 19.95 28.60
C ALA A 208 13.05 19.31 27.55
N PHE A 209 12.53 18.47 26.64
CA PHE A 209 13.36 17.74 25.69
C PHE A 209 12.67 17.56 24.32
N PRO A 210 12.59 18.61 23.49
CA PRO A 210 11.91 18.55 22.21
C PRO A 210 12.55 17.56 21.21
N ALA A 211 13.86 17.29 21.33
CA ALA A 211 14.53 16.28 20.51
C ALA A 211 14.01 14.85 20.76
N GLY A 212 13.36 14.59 21.89
CA GLY A 212 12.69 13.31 22.17
C GLY A 212 11.38 13.10 21.41
N ASP A 213 10.82 14.19 20.88
CA ASP A 213 9.51 14.16 20.22
C ASP A 213 9.61 13.88 18.72
N TYR A 214 10.81 13.74 18.16
CA TYR A 214 10.99 13.36 16.76
C TYR A 214 12.09 12.30 16.59
N SER A 215 11.97 11.54 15.53
CA SER A 215 12.89 10.46 15.18
C SER A 215 13.60 10.78 13.86
N LEU A 216 14.90 10.52 13.79
CA LEU A 216 15.66 10.59 12.53
C LEU A 216 15.28 9.46 11.54
N ARG A 217 14.42 8.52 11.94
CA ARG A 217 14.02 7.37 11.13
C ARG A 217 12.53 7.32 10.82
N ASN A 218 11.73 8.05 11.56
CA ASN A 218 10.28 8.01 11.45
C ASN A 218 9.69 9.34 11.86
N MET A 219 8.95 9.99 10.96
CA MET A 219 8.32 11.28 11.18
C MET A 219 6.99 11.18 11.92
N ASP A 220 6.38 10.00 11.94
CA ASP A 220 5.10 9.77 12.65
C ASP A 220 5.32 9.75 14.16
N LYS A 221 4.70 10.71 14.85
CA LYS A 221 4.80 10.89 16.31
C LYS A 221 3.83 10.01 17.09
N THR A 222 2.82 9.49 16.42
CA THR A 222 1.76 8.73 17.04
C THR A 222 2.20 7.27 17.23
N ARG A 223 2.24 6.82 18.48
CA ARG A 223 2.62 5.46 18.83
C ARG A 223 1.43 4.65 19.33
N PHE A 224 1.27 3.45 18.79
CA PHE A 224 0.27 2.46 19.19
C PHE A 224 0.94 1.28 19.86
N LYS A 225 0.33 0.77 20.95
CA LYS A 225 0.80 -0.39 21.68
C LYS A 225 -0.11 -1.58 21.44
N LEU A 226 0.49 -2.77 21.26
CA LEU A 226 -0.23 -4.03 21.24
C LEU A 226 -0.07 -4.73 22.59
N ILE A 227 -1.18 -5.01 23.24
CA ILE A 227 -1.23 -5.62 24.59
C ILE A 227 -1.94 -6.98 24.49
N LEU A 228 -1.36 -7.99 25.12
CA LEU A 228 -2.00 -9.30 25.28
C LEU A 228 -3.06 -9.21 26.39
N ASP A 229 -4.33 -9.45 26.01
CA ASP A 229 -5.50 -9.21 26.85
C ASP A 229 -5.46 -9.95 28.20
N ASN A 230 -5.07 -11.22 28.19
CA ASN A 230 -5.05 -12.06 29.40
C ASN A 230 -3.91 -11.76 30.37
N GLU A 231 -2.80 -11.19 29.91
CA GLU A 231 -1.57 -11.02 30.69
C GLU A 231 -1.26 -9.54 30.94
N ASN A 232 -1.98 -8.61 30.34
CA ASN A 232 -1.68 -7.17 30.31
C ASN A 232 -0.21 -6.90 29.94
N ARG A 233 0.36 -7.75 29.06
CA ARG A 233 1.75 -7.69 28.61
C ARG A 233 1.82 -6.96 27.27
N GLU A 234 2.66 -5.95 27.21
CA GLU A 234 3.00 -5.27 25.96
C GLU A 234 3.80 -6.22 25.05
N ILE A 235 3.33 -6.42 23.83
CA ILE A 235 3.98 -7.25 22.80
C ILE A 235 4.90 -6.38 21.95
N THR A 236 4.39 -5.22 21.50
CA THR A 236 5.12 -4.33 20.59
C THR A 236 4.55 -2.92 20.64
N GLU A 237 5.34 -1.97 20.13
CA GLU A 237 4.93 -0.61 19.85
C GLU A 237 5.26 -0.26 18.39
N MET A 238 4.37 0.48 17.72
CA MET A 238 4.54 0.89 16.32
C MET A 238 3.88 2.23 16.03
N ASP A 239 4.20 2.84 14.90
CA ASP A 239 3.56 4.07 14.44
C ASP A 239 2.12 3.85 13.95
N GLU A 240 1.41 4.94 13.69
CA GLU A 240 -0.01 4.92 13.31
C GLU A 240 -0.24 4.19 12.00
N SER A 241 0.56 4.49 10.98
CA SER A 241 0.43 3.84 9.67
C SER A 241 0.61 2.32 9.78
N GLN A 242 1.64 1.88 10.50
CA GLN A 242 1.84 0.46 10.76
C GLN A 242 0.70 -0.14 11.59
N ALA A 243 0.20 0.57 12.60
CA ALA A 243 -0.90 0.09 13.44
C ALA A 243 -2.18 -0.13 12.62
N TYR A 244 -2.50 0.76 11.69
CA TYR A 244 -3.65 0.58 10.82
C TYR A 244 -3.50 -0.62 9.89
N HIS A 245 -2.28 -0.89 9.42
CA HIS A 245 -1.99 -2.03 8.56
C HIS A 245 -1.85 -3.37 9.31
N GLU A 246 -1.34 -3.35 10.55
CA GLU A 246 -0.98 -4.57 11.27
C GLU A 246 -1.86 -4.86 12.49
N LEU A 247 -2.55 -3.85 13.06
CA LEU A 247 -3.32 -3.96 14.30
C LEU A 247 -4.82 -3.67 14.13
N HIS A 248 -5.34 -3.68 12.90
CA HIS A 248 -6.79 -3.57 12.68
C HIS A 248 -7.54 -4.74 13.33
N PRO A 249 -8.81 -4.58 13.76
CA PRO A 249 -9.60 -5.67 14.32
C PRO A 249 -9.65 -6.88 13.38
N GLY A 250 -9.37 -8.07 13.90
CA GLY A 250 -9.27 -9.32 13.13
C GLY A 250 -7.93 -9.54 12.40
N ALA A 251 -6.98 -8.60 12.52
CA ALA A 251 -5.62 -8.83 12.04
C ALA A 251 -4.96 -10.00 12.76
N VAL A 252 -4.12 -10.76 12.07
CA VAL A 252 -3.24 -11.76 12.65
C VAL A 252 -1.83 -11.17 12.68
N TYR A 253 -1.44 -10.70 13.85
CA TYR A 253 -0.11 -10.15 14.12
C TYR A 253 0.87 -11.27 14.45
N MET A 254 2.07 -11.18 13.91
CA MET A 254 3.13 -12.17 14.14
C MET A 254 4.25 -11.57 14.99
N HIS A 255 4.67 -12.29 16.02
CA HIS A 255 5.77 -11.89 16.88
C HIS A 255 6.57 -13.10 17.36
N ASP A 256 7.84 -13.17 17.04
CA ASP A 256 8.76 -14.28 17.31
C ASP A 256 8.18 -15.66 16.89
N GLY A 257 7.54 -15.70 15.73
CA GLY A 257 6.91 -16.90 15.17
C GLY A 257 5.58 -17.29 15.83
N ALA A 258 5.16 -16.62 16.92
CA ALA A 258 3.84 -16.78 17.50
C ALA A 258 2.81 -15.88 16.80
N LEU A 259 1.55 -16.33 16.79
CA LEU A 259 0.45 -15.62 16.16
C LEU A 259 -0.49 -15.04 17.21
N TYR A 260 -0.98 -13.83 16.94
CA TYR A 260 -1.91 -13.11 17.80
C TYR A 260 -3.03 -12.51 16.97
N GLU A 261 -4.28 -12.82 17.31
CA GLU A 261 -5.46 -12.20 16.69
C GLU A 261 -5.80 -10.91 17.44
N VAL A 262 -5.83 -9.80 16.70
CA VAL A 262 -6.21 -8.49 17.24
C VAL A 262 -7.72 -8.46 17.45
N LEU A 263 -8.14 -8.19 18.68
CA LEU A 263 -9.54 -8.13 19.07
C LEU A 263 -10.13 -6.73 18.88
N LYS A 264 -9.37 -5.71 19.27
CA LYS A 264 -9.78 -4.31 19.25
C LYS A 264 -8.59 -3.41 19.00
N LEU A 265 -8.81 -2.35 18.23
CA LEU A 265 -7.92 -1.19 18.11
C LEU A 265 -8.67 0.03 18.65
N ASP A 266 -8.11 0.67 19.65
CA ASP A 266 -8.65 1.88 20.26
C ASP A 266 -7.79 3.08 19.86
N LEU A 267 -8.33 3.94 18.99
CA LEU A 267 -7.62 5.07 18.42
C LEU A 267 -7.38 6.19 19.43
N VAL A 268 -8.24 6.31 20.46
CA VAL A 268 -8.13 7.36 21.49
C VAL A 268 -7.04 7.02 22.50
N SER A 269 -7.06 5.80 23.02
CA SER A 269 -6.01 5.32 23.95
C SER A 269 -4.74 4.86 23.23
N ARG A 270 -4.77 4.78 21.90
CA ARG A 270 -3.67 4.29 21.05
C ARG A 270 -3.21 2.89 21.44
N THR A 271 -4.18 2.02 21.70
CA THR A 271 -3.91 0.69 22.21
C THR A 271 -4.70 -0.36 21.44
N ALA A 272 -4.02 -1.41 21.01
CA ALA A 272 -4.64 -2.61 20.47
C ALA A 272 -4.58 -3.74 21.50
N THR A 273 -5.63 -4.55 21.59
CA THR A 273 -5.65 -5.75 22.39
C THR A 273 -5.69 -6.99 21.51
N ALA A 274 -4.93 -8.02 21.86
CA ALA A 274 -4.87 -9.27 21.13
C ALA A 274 -4.93 -10.49 22.05
N LYS A 275 -5.25 -11.63 21.47
CA LYS A 275 -5.16 -12.95 22.11
C LYS A 275 -4.27 -13.87 21.30
N SER A 276 -3.72 -14.92 21.92
CA SER A 276 -3.00 -15.97 21.20
C SER A 276 -3.90 -16.61 20.13
N PHE A 277 -3.31 -16.93 18.99
CA PHE A 277 -4.02 -17.46 17.83
C PHE A 277 -3.32 -18.71 17.29
N GLU A 278 -4.09 -19.79 17.10
CA GLU A 278 -3.61 -21.06 16.55
C GLU A 278 -4.29 -21.31 15.19
N GLY A 279 -3.95 -20.51 14.19
CA GLY A 279 -4.51 -20.65 12.86
C GLY A 279 -3.44 -20.85 11.79
N ASN A 280 -3.87 -21.26 10.59
CA ASN A 280 -2.97 -21.49 9.45
C ASN A 280 -3.11 -20.40 8.38
N TYR A 281 -3.29 -19.15 8.82
CA TYR A 281 -3.36 -18.01 7.90
C TYR A 281 -2.81 -16.73 8.56
N TYR A 282 -2.45 -15.78 7.73
CA TYR A 282 -2.13 -14.41 8.12
C TYR A 282 -3.03 -13.43 7.34
N THR A 283 -3.02 -12.17 7.74
CA THR A 283 -3.89 -11.14 7.17
C THR A 283 -3.08 -10.07 6.42
N VAL A 284 -3.67 -9.53 5.38
CA VAL A 284 -3.13 -8.40 4.60
C VAL A 284 -4.24 -7.38 4.44
N PRO A 285 -4.06 -6.12 4.92
CA PRO A 285 -5.05 -5.07 4.75
C PRO A 285 -5.29 -4.78 3.26
N ALA A 286 -6.48 -4.28 2.97
CA ALA A 286 -6.89 -3.82 1.67
C ALA A 286 -7.84 -2.62 1.83
N GLY A 287 -7.77 -1.70 0.90
CA GLY A 287 -8.53 -0.47 0.95
C GLY A 287 -8.40 0.32 -0.34
N THR A 288 -8.66 1.60 -0.26
CA THR A 288 -8.59 2.56 -1.37
C THR A 288 -7.70 3.72 -0.99
N GLU A 289 -7.06 4.31 -1.97
CA GLU A 289 -6.35 5.58 -1.86
C GLU A 289 -7.04 6.59 -2.77
N ASP A 290 -7.31 7.77 -2.26
CA ASP A 290 -7.78 8.92 -3.02
C ASP A 290 -6.70 10.00 -3.02
N ILE A 291 -6.38 10.53 -4.21
CA ILE A 291 -5.32 11.51 -4.39
C ILE A 291 -5.92 12.79 -4.95
N ARG A 292 -5.64 13.92 -4.27
CA ARG A 292 -6.09 15.26 -4.67
C ARG A 292 -4.88 16.15 -4.87
N ILE A 293 -4.80 16.83 -6.00
CA ILE A 293 -3.77 17.84 -6.25
C ILE A 293 -4.11 19.08 -5.42
N LEU A 294 -3.18 19.52 -4.58
CA LEU A 294 -3.28 20.75 -3.79
C LEU A 294 -2.66 21.92 -4.54
N GLN A 295 -1.42 21.73 -5.03
CA GLN A 295 -0.69 22.77 -5.74
C GLN A 295 0.26 22.17 -6.77
N THR A 296 0.38 22.77 -7.93
CA THR A 296 1.37 22.44 -8.96
C THR A 296 2.49 23.48 -8.91
N PHE A 297 3.72 23.04 -8.66
CA PHE A 297 4.90 23.90 -8.61
C PHE A 297 5.59 24.01 -9.96
N GLN A 298 5.72 22.90 -10.65
CA GLN A 298 6.43 22.82 -11.93
C GLN A 298 5.65 21.96 -12.93
N GLU A 299 5.78 22.32 -14.21
CA GLU A 299 5.24 21.57 -15.35
C GLU A 299 6.29 21.53 -16.47
N LYS A 300 6.45 20.38 -17.10
CA LYS A 300 7.26 20.21 -18.31
C LYS A 300 6.61 19.21 -19.27
N THR A 301 6.94 19.32 -20.53
CA THR A 301 6.55 18.31 -21.52
C THR A 301 7.79 17.49 -21.89
N VAL A 302 7.67 16.17 -21.72
CA VAL A 302 8.69 15.20 -22.15
C VAL A 302 8.11 14.43 -23.31
N GLU A 303 8.67 14.68 -24.51
CA GLU A 303 8.19 14.13 -25.78
C GLU A 303 6.71 14.48 -26.02
N ARG A 304 5.76 13.59 -25.75
CA ARG A 304 4.32 13.85 -25.93
C ARG A 304 3.52 13.87 -24.63
N THR A 305 4.19 13.73 -23.49
CA THR A 305 3.55 13.55 -22.19
C THR A 305 3.83 14.75 -21.30
N LYS A 306 2.81 15.28 -20.65
CA LYS A 306 2.95 16.31 -19.63
C LYS A 306 3.33 15.69 -18.31
N ILE A 307 4.28 16.29 -17.64
CA ILE A 307 4.80 15.88 -16.34
C ILE A 307 4.70 17.08 -15.41
N HIS A 308 4.22 16.83 -14.22
CA HIS A 308 4.01 17.84 -13.20
C HIS A 308 4.74 17.47 -11.91
N PHE A 309 5.06 18.47 -11.10
CA PHE A 309 5.55 18.32 -9.74
C PHE A 309 4.81 19.29 -8.82
N GLY A 310 4.47 18.87 -7.62
CA GLY A 310 3.78 19.69 -6.63
C GLY A 310 3.24 18.90 -5.45
N ASP A 311 2.41 19.57 -4.65
CA ASP A 311 1.77 18.98 -3.47
C ASP A 311 0.47 18.27 -3.82
N ILE A 312 0.27 17.15 -3.14
CA ILE A 312 -0.97 16.36 -3.16
C ILE A 312 -1.42 16.06 -1.74
N ASN A 313 -2.71 15.83 -1.59
CA ASN A 313 -3.30 15.20 -0.42
C ASN A 313 -3.60 13.73 -0.74
N VAL A 314 -3.21 12.83 0.14
CA VAL A 314 -3.47 11.38 0.04
C VAL A 314 -4.39 10.97 1.18
N ASP A 315 -5.55 10.43 0.83
CA ASP A 315 -6.51 9.85 1.76
C ASP A 315 -6.52 8.33 1.61
N GLU A 316 -5.84 7.63 2.52
CA GLU A 316 -5.77 6.18 2.58
C GLU A 316 -6.85 5.63 3.49
N VAL A 317 -7.71 4.76 2.96
CA VAL A 317 -8.80 4.12 3.70
C VAL A 317 -8.64 2.62 3.67
N ILE A 318 -8.33 2.02 4.82
CA ILE A 318 -8.31 0.56 5.01
C ILE A 318 -9.71 0.11 5.43
N SER A 319 -10.43 -0.53 4.53
CA SER A 319 -11.83 -0.94 4.73
C SER A 319 -12.02 -2.44 4.91
N MET A 320 -11.02 -3.24 4.54
CA MET A 320 -11.09 -4.70 4.61
C MET A 320 -9.69 -5.32 4.74
N PHE A 321 -9.64 -6.62 4.93
CA PHE A 321 -8.41 -7.41 4.86
C PHE A 321 -8.66 -8.74 4.18
N LYS A 322 -7.65 -9.28 3.54
CA LYS A 322 -7.64 -10.64 2.98
C LYS A 322 -6.92 -11.60 3.92
N LYS A 323 -7.39 -12.83 3.98
CA LYS A 323 -6.75 -13.93 4.68
C LYS A 323 -5.93 -14.75 3.71
N LEU A 324 -4.65 -14.92 3.97
CA LEU A 324 -3.74 -15.70 3.14
C LEU A 324 -3.23 -16.91 3.94
N GLN A 325 -3.35 -18.10 3.37
CA GLN A 325 -2.85 -19.32 3.98
C GLN A 325 -1.32 -19.31 4.02
N PHE A 326 -0.72 -19.81 5.11
CA PHE A 326 0.72 -20.05 5.14
C PHE A 326 1.13 -21.10 4.09
N HIS A 327 2.39 -21.10 3.70
CA HIS A 327 3.06 -21.99 2.73
C HIS A 327 2.67 -21.81 1.26
N ASN A 328 1.41 -21.69 0.91
CA ASN A 328 0.95 -21.57 -0.48
C ASN A 328 0.39 -20.21 -0.83
N HIS A 329 0.23 -19.31 0.15
CA HIS A 329 -0.33 -17.94 0.02
C HIS A 329 -1.71 -17.90 -0.64
N GLN A 330 -2.47 -19.01 -0.55
CA GLN A 330 -3.83 -19.09 -1.09
C GLN A 330 -4.73 -18.07 -0.38
N ASN A 331 -5.47 -17.30 -1.17
CA ASN A 331 -6.46 -16.37 -0.65
C ASN A 331 -7.68 -17.16 -0.13
N LEU A 332 -7.94 -17.04 1.18
CA LEU A 332 -9.06 -17.68 1.86
C LEU A 332 -10.32 -16.80 1.91
N GLY A 333 -10.25 -15.59 1.36
CA GLY A 333 -11.35 -14.64 1.31
C GLY A 333 -11.01 -13.29 1.93
N TYR A 334 -11.97 -12.36 1.80
CA TYR A 334 -11.90 -10.99 2.32
C TYR A 334 -12.85 -10.83 3.48
N VAL A 335 -12.47 -9.99 4.44
CA VAL A 335 -13.28 -9.61 5.59
C VAL A 335 -13.31 -8.09 5.68
N SER A 336 -14.51 -7.51 5.67
CA SER A 336 -14.68 -6.06 5.84
C SER A 336 -14.49 -5.66 7.29
N LEU A 337 -13.84 -4.52 7.53
CA LEU A 337 -13.76 -3.90 8.83
C LEU A 337 -15.12 -3.30 9.19
N THR A 338 -15.51 -3.40 10.44
CA THR A 338 -16.74 -2.78 10.95
C THR A 338 -16.64 -1.26 10.88
N GLN A 339 -15.44 -0.74 11.08
CA GLN A 339 -15.12 0.68 11.00
C GLN A 339 -13.84 0.81 10.17
N PRO A 340 -13.87 1.48 9.01
CA PRO A 340 -12.68 1.75 8.23
C PRO A 340 -11.66 2.56 9.03
N LEU A 341 -10.38 2.32 8.75
CA LEU A 341 -9.28 3.11 9.29
C LEU A 341 -8.81 4.05 8.20
N GLN A 342 -8.76 5.34 8.49
CA GLN A 342 -8.46 6.39 7.53
C GLN A 342 -7.23 7.17 7.99
N LYS A 343 -6.32 7.41 7.05
CA LYS A 343 -5.17 8.29 7.22
C LYS A 343 -5.11 9.29 6.09
N ASP A 344 -5.13 10.55 6.44
CA ASP A 344 -5.07 11.70 5.54
C ASP A 344 -3.76 12.44 5.78
N TYR A 345 -2.99 12.73 4.72
CA TYR A 345 -1.74 13.48 4.82
C TYR A 345 -1.40 14.18 3.51
N ASP A 346 -0.71 15.31 3.62
CA ASP A 346 -0.18 16.07 2.50
C ASP A 346 1.26 15.66 2.22
N THR A 347 1.62 15.52 0.93
CA THR A 347 2.96 15.12 0.52
C THR A 347 3.30 15.64 -0.87
N GLU A 348 4.56 15.54 -1.25
CA GLU A 348 5.04 15.86 -2.59
C GLU A 348 4.82 14.71 -3.57
N SER A 349 4.53 15.07 -4.81
CA SER A 349 4.31 14.12 -5.91
C SER A 349 4.82 14.63 -7.25
N THR A 350 5.32 13.71 -8.04
CA THR A 350 5.42 13.87 -9.50
C THR A 350 4.27 13.09 -10.14
N TRP A 351 3.58 13.69 -11.13
CA TRP A 351 2.56 12.95 -11.86
C TRP A 351 2.70 13.11 -13.37
N ILE A 352 2.29 12.06 -14.06
CA ILE A 352 2.41 11.85 -15.49
C ILE A 352 1.01 11.83 -16.09
N ASP A 353 0.68 12.75 -16.97
CA ASP A 353 -0.58 12.72 -17.70
C ASP A 353 -0.53 11.64 -18.78
N ILE A 354 -1.38 10.63 -18.66
CA ILE A 354 -1.44 9.53 -19.62
C ILE A 354 -2.08 10.03 -20.93
N PRO A 355 -1.44 9.85 -22.10
CA PRO A 355 -2.00 10.28 -23.37
C PRO A 355 -3.39 9.67 -23.64
N GLU A 356 -4.32 10.47 -24.16
CA GLU A 356 -5.73 10.10 -24.37
C GLU A 356 -5.92 8.81 -25.19
N ASP A 357 -5.08 8.60 -26.19
CA ASP A 357 -5.11 7.37 -27.00
C ASP A 357 -4.76 6.11 -26.20
N VAL A 358 -3.84 6.21 -25.22
CA VAL A 358 -3.52 5.13 -24.28
C VAL A 358 -4.69 4.89 -23.34
N VAL A 359 -5.24 5.96 -22.76
CA VAL A 359 -6.42 5.90 -21.87
C VAL A 359 -7.57 5.19 -22.56
N ARG A 360 -7.89 5.59 -23.78
CA ARG A 360 -8.99 5.00 -24.58
C ARG A 360 -8.78 3.50 -24.82
N VAL A 361 -7.58 3.11 -25.20
CA VAL A 361 -7.26 1.69 -25.44
C VAL A 361 -7.34 0.89 -24.13
N TYR A 362 -6.73 1.37 -23.05
CA TYR A 362 -6.75 0.66 -21.77
C TYR A 362 -8.16 0.53 -21.20
N ARG A 363 -8.99 1.58 -21.29
CA ARG A 363 -10.40 1.52 -20.89
C ARG A 363 -11.19 0.50 -21.70
N SER A 364 -10.89 0.34 -22.98
CA SER A 364 -11.56 -0.66 -23.84
C SER A 364 -11.18 -2.11 -23.49
N LEU A 365 -10.10 -2.32 -22.74
CA LEU A 365 -9.61 -3.63 -22.31
C LEU A 365 -10.02 -4.00 -20.87
N LEU A 366 -10.78 -3.14 -20.20
CA LEU A 366 -11.31 -3.43 -18.89
C LEU A 366 -12.38 -4.53 -19.01
N LEU A 367 -11.98 -5.78 -18.75
CA LEU A 367 -12.85 -6.95 -18.82
C LEU A 367 -13.05 -7.57 -17.43
N PRO A 368 -14.26 -8.04 -17.09
CA PRO A 368 -14.47 -8.87 -15.92
C PRO A 368 -13.75 -10.22 -16.10
N ASN A 369 -13.11 -10.72 -15.04
CA ASN A 369 -12.57 -12.07 -15.10
C ASN A 369 -13.68 -13.14 -15.14
N GLY A 370 -13.36 -14.35 -15.63
CA GLY A 370 -14.31 -15.45 -15.77
C GLY A 370 -14.96 -15.97 -14.48
N ALA A 371 -14.56 -15.46 -13.30
CA ALA A 371 -15.14 -15.81 -12.00
C ALA A 371 -16.22 -14.82 -11.53
N GLY A 372 -16.50 -13.77 -12.32
CA GLY A 372 -17.50 -12.75 -11.96
C GLY A 372 -17.04 -11.78 -10.86
N GLU A 373 -15.80 -11.86 -10.43
CA GLU A 373 -15.14 -10.81 -9.65
C GLU A 373 -14.62 -9.76 -10.64
N LEU A 374 -14.76 -8.48 -10.28
CA LEU A 374 -14.17 -7.38 -11.01
C LEU A 374 -12.64 -7.35 -10.82
N VAL A 375 -11.96 -8.39 -11.26
CA VAL A 375 -10.54 -8.29 -11.57
C VAL A 375 -10.47 -7.76 -13.00
N LEU A 376 -10.48 -6.47 -13.10
CA LEU A 376 -10.28 -5.77 -14.35
C LEU A 376 -8.85 -6.10 -14.82
N ASN A 377 -8.67 -6.43 -16.08
CA ASN A 377 -7.36 -6.39 -16.73
C ASN A 377 -6.91 -4.93 -16.82
N ASN A 378 -6.63 -4.36 -15.63
CA ASN A 378 -6.33 -2.96 -15.48
C ASN A 378 -4.87 -2.69 -15.84
N HIS A 379 -4.61 -2.45 -17.13
CA HIS A 379 -3.26 -2.17 -17.61
C HIS A 379 -2.69 -0.86 -17.07
N PHE A 380 -3.50 0.02 -16.49
CA PHE A 380 -3.01 1.17 -15.72
C PHE A 380 -2.22 0.72 -14.49
N GLU A 381 -2.67 -0.34 -13.78
CA GLU A 381 -1.89 -0.93 -12.69
C GLU A 381 -0.55 -1.48 -13.17
N GLY A 382 -0.53 -2.02 -14.39
CA GLY A 382 0.72 -2.47 -15.02
C GLY A 382 1.69 -1.33 -15.31
N LEU A 383 1.20 -0.19 -15.81
CA LEU A 383 2.00 1.03 -15.96
C LEU A 383 2.52 1.52 -14.62
N GLN A 384 1.63 1.62 -13.64
CA GLN A 384 1.93 2.06 -12.28
C GLN A 384 3.03 1.20 -11.65
N ASN A 385 2.90 -0.13 -11.73
CA ASN A 385 3.92 -1.06 -11.21
C ASN A 385 5.27 -0.89 -11.92
N ALA A 386 5.28 -0.80 -13.24
CA ALA A 386 6.51 -0.64 -14.01
C ALA A 386 7.22 0.69 -13.69
N ILE A 387 6.47 1.79 -13.67
CA ILE A 387 7.00 3.13 -13.36
C ILE A 387 7.48 3.20 -11.91
N LYS A 388 6.72 2.66 -10.93
CA LYS A 388 7.16 2.61 -9.52
C LYS A 388 8.50 1.91 -9.38
N ASN A 389 8.64 0.72 -9.95
CA ASN A 389 9.88 -0.05 -9.85
C ASN A 389 11.06 0.65 -10.53
N ALA A 390 10.82 1.31 -11.67
CA ALA A 390 11.86 2.09 -12.34
C ALA A 390 12.23 3.36 -11.55
N ALA A 391 11.26 4.05 -10.96
CA ALA A 391 11.51 5.20 -10.09
C ALA A 391 12.37 4.81 -8.89
N MET A 392 12.02 3.72 -8.20
CA MET A 392 12.83 3.16 -7.10
C MET A 392 14.24 2.82 -7.54
N MET A 393 14.42 2.27 -8.75
CA MET A 393 15.73 1.93 -9.29
C MET A 393 16.57 3.19 -9.57
N VAL A 394 15.98 4.23 -10.13
CA VAL A 394 16.68 5.47 -10.51
C VAL A 394 17.03 6.30 -9.28
N THR A 395 16.11 6.39 -8.31
CA THR A 395 16.31 7.16 -7.07
C THR A 395 16.98 6.35 -5.96
N MET A 396 17.12 5.02 -6.13
CA MET A 396 17.68 4.11 -5.14
C MET A 396 16.96 4.18 -3.79
N THR A 397 15.64 4.30 -3.83
CA THR A 397 14.76 4.33 -2.66
C THR A 397 14.33 2.93 -2.24
N GLU A 398 13.97 2.78 -0.97
CA GLU A 398 13.29 1.58 -0.49
C GLU A 398 11.82 1.56 -0.96
N ARG A 399 11.21 0.39 -0.94
CA ARG A 399 9.83 0.21 -1.40
C ARG A 399 8.80 1.01 -0.58
N ASP A 400 9.15 1.28 0.67
CA ASP A 400 8.28 1.99 1.60
C ASP A 400 8.50 3.51 1.61
N ASP A 401 9.48 4.03 0.86
CA ASP A 401 9.75 5.46 0.78
C ASP A 401 8.82 6.17 -0.20
N ILE A 402 8.47 5.51 -1.30
CA ILE A 402 7.58 6.06 -2.33
C ILE A 402 6.39 5.15 -2.61
N ASN A 403 5.30 5.75 -3.02
CA ASN A 403 4.14 5.02 -3.53
C ASN A 403 3.69 5.59 -4.88
N THR A 404 2.74 4.89 -5.50
CA THR A 404 2.15 5.34 -6.77
C THR A 404 0.64 5.18 -6.68
N GLY A 405 -0.07 6.10 -7.30
CA GLY A 405 -1.52 6.09 -7.43
C GLY A 405 -1.96 6.48 -8.83
N MET A 406 -3.21 6.25 -9.12
CA MET A 406 -3.85 6.72 -10.35
C MET A 406 -4.95 7.71 -9.98
N SER A 407 -5.17 8.71 -10.83
CA SER A 407 -6.38 9.54 -10.67
C SER A 407 -7.62 8.65 -10.72
N ASN A 408 -8.65 8.99 -9.93
CA ASN A 408 -9.90 8.23 -9.87
C ASN A 408 -10.58 8.03 -11.22
N ASN A 409 -10.21 8.82 -12.21
CA ASN A 409 -10.68 8.74 -13.59
C ASN A 409 -10.03 7.63 -14.41
N ALA A 410 -8.99 6.96 -13.91
CA ALA A 410 -8.31 5.89 -14.65
C ALA A 410 -9.22 4.69 -14.94
N THR A 411 -10.09 4.35 -14.00
CA THR A 411 -10.94 3.15 -14.05
C THR A 411 -12.42 3.43 -14.31
N VAL A 412 -12.86 4.69 -14.20
CA VAL A 412 -14.28 5.07 -14.29
C VAL A 412 -14.58 5.69 -15.65
N GLN A 413 -15.50 5.11 -16.41
CA GLN A 413 -16.08 5.75 -17.60
C GLN A 413 -17.04 6.86 -17.15
N GLY A 414 -16.71 8.12 -17.42
CA GLY A 414 -17.65 9.23 -17.38
C GLY A 414 -17.77 9.99 -16.06
N TYR A 415 -16.73 10.09 -15.26
CA TYR A 415 -16.69 11.05 -14.16
C TYR A 415 -16.33 12.44 -14.69
N VAL A 416 -17.28 13.36 -14.63
CA VAL A 416 -17.05 14.79 -14.88
C VAL A 416 -16.80 15.43 -13.52
N ASP A 417 -15.61 15.98 -13.33
CA ASP A 417 -15.35 16.85 -12.18
C ASP A 417 -16.29 18.06 -12.25
N SER A 418 -17.25 18.13 -11.33
CA SER A 418 -18.24 19.20 -11.24
C SER A 418 -17.76 20.37 -10.37
N GLY A 419 -16.45 20.62 -10.38
CA GLY A 419 -15.82 21.76 -9.73
C GLY A 419 -15.43 22.85 -10.75
N SER A 420 -16.31 23.82 -10.95
CA SER A 420 -16.11 25.11 -11.64
C SER A 420 -16.02 25.14 -13.17
N GLY A 421 -17.13 25.50 -13.79
CA GLY A 421 -17.17 26.39 -14.97
C GLY A 421 -16.67 25.82 -16.30
N GLU A 422 -17.62 25.51 -17.17
CA GLU A 422 -17.53 25.50 -18.64
C GLU A 422 -16.10 25.46 -19.24
N SER A 423 -15.56 24.24 -19.37
CA SER A 423 -14.65 23.90 -20.46
C SER A 423 -15.03 22.50 -20.94
N GLU A 424 -15.06 22.29 -22.26
CA GLU A 424 -15.12 20.96 -22.88
C GLU A 424 -13.91 20.17 -22.37
N GLY A 425 -14.04 19.55 -21.18
CA GLY A 425 -12.96 18.92 -20.46
C GLY A 425 -12.64 17.57 -21.06
N HIS A 426 -11.54 17.44 -21.73
CA HIS A 426 -10.87 16.15 -21.88
C HIS A 426 -10.43 15.69 -20.48
N GLU A 427 -10.99 14.57 -20.06
CA GLU A 427 -10.74 13.97 -18.75
C GLU A 427 -9.32 13.41 -18.71
N VAL A 428 -8.42 14.09 -18.01
CA VAL A 428 -7.01 13.70 -17.92
C VAL A 428 -6.86 12.59 -16.86
N VAL A 429 -6.27 11.47 -17.28
CA VAL A 429 -5.88 10.39 -16.39
C VAL A 429 -4.41 10.55 -16.06
N SER A 430 -4.08 10.71 -14.77
CA SER A 430 -2.71 10.91 -14.31
C SER A 430 -2.23 9.77 -13.43
N LEU A 431 -0.96 9.40 -13.60
CA LEU A 431 -0.23 8.47 -12.75
C LEU A 431 0.65 9.27 -11.80
N PHE A 432 0.40 9.14 -10.50
CA PHE A 432 1.14 9.80 -9.43
C PHE A 432 2.25 8.91 -8.91
N ILE A 433 3.39 9.53 -8.59
CA ILE A 433 4.51 8.94 -7.85
C ILE A 433 4.80 9.90 -6.72
N TYR A 434 4.63 9.46 -5.49
CA TYR A 434 4.66 10.35 -4.33
C TYR A 434 5.43 9.76 -3.15
N ASP A 435 5.94 10.66 -2.31
CA ASP A 435 6.64 10.31 -1.09
C ASP A 435 5.63 9.81 -0.04
N LYS A 436 5.91 8.73 0.66
CA LYS A 436 5.01 8.15 1.70
C LYS A 436 5.10 8.86 3.05
N TYR A 437 5.70 10.02 3.09
CA TYR A 437 5.92 10.80 4.30
C TYR A 437 5.25 12.16 4.18
N GLU A 438 4.63 12.59 5.27
CA GLU A 438 4.04 13.90 5.37
C GLU A 438 5.08 15.00 5.09
N GLY A 439 4.77 15.92 4.18
CA GLY A 439 5.66 16.98 3.73
C GLY A 439 6.72 16.57 2.71
N GLY A 440 6.77 15.30 2.28
CA GLY A 440 7.76 14.81 1.32
C GLY A 440 9.17 14.59 1.89
N LEU A 441 10.03 13.97 1.11
CA LEU A 441 11.46 13.75 1.40
C LEU A 441 12.37 14.13 0.21
N GLY A 442 11.80 14.76 -0.83
CA GLY A 442 12.51 15.17 -2.02
C GLY A 442 12.68 14.08 -3.10
N TYR A 443 12.14 12.88 -2.86
CA TYR A 443 12.20 11.83 -3.89
C TYR A 443 11.34 12.19 -5.10
N SER A 444 10.16 12.75 -4.87
CA SER A 444 9.24 13.15 -5.92
C SER A 444 9.82 14.24 -6.81
N GLU A 445 10.51 15.24 -6.25
CA GLU A 445 11.21 16.26 -7.02
C GLU A 445 12.32 15.63 -7.86
N LYS A 446 13.10 14.72 -7.27
CA LYS A 446 14.16 14.03 -7.99
C LYS A 446 13.64 13.13 -9.11
N ILE A 447 12.50 12.47 -8.89
CA ILE A 447 11.82 11.70 -9.93
C ILE A 447 11.35 12.62 -11.06
N TYR A 448 10.81 13.81 -10.73
CA TYR A 448 10.44 14.80 -11.74
C TYR A 448 11.63 15.15 -12.63
N GLU A 449 12.80 15.43 -12.07
CA GLU A 449 14.01 15.71 -12.83
C GLU A 449 14.39 14.56 -13.78
N LEU A 450 14.35 13.32 -13.27
CA LEU A 450 14.83 12.10 -13.92
C LEU A 450 13.75 11.31 -14.64
N ILE A 451 12.55 11.86 -14.86
CA ILE A 451 11.42 11.14 -15.43
C ILE A 451 11.70 10.48 -16.79
N PRO A 452 12.52 11.06 -17.72
CA PRO A 452 12.90 10.38 -18.96
C PRO A 452 13.63 9.07 -18.70
N GLU A 453 14.56 9.08 -17.74
CA GLU A 453 15.31 7.89 -17.33
C GLU A 453 14.40 6.84 -16.68
N VAL A 454 13.47 7.28 -15.84
CA VAL A 454 12.46 6.40 -15.21
C VAL A 454 11.63 5.67 -16.27
N ILE A 455 11.13 6.39 -17.29
CA ILE A 455 10.34 5.78 -18.37
C ILE A 455 11.20 4.78 -19.17
N ASP A 456 12.45 5.13 -19.49
CA ASP A 456 13.35 4.25 -20.23
C ASP A 456 13.70 2.98 -19.45
N HIS A 457 13.97 3.09 -18.16
CA HIS A 457 14.18 1.93 -17.31
C HIS A 457 12.93 1.06 -17.18
N ALA A 458 11.74 1.64 -17.04
CA ALA A 458 10.48 0.90 -17.02
C ALA A 458 10.30 0.07 -18.30
N ILE A 459 10.57 0.67 -19.47
CA ILE A 459 10.54 -0.02 -20.76
C ILE A 459 11.56 -1.18 -20.81
N GLN A 460 12.80 -0.94 -20.35
CA GLN A 460 13.86 -1.95 -20.34
C GLN A 460 13.52 -3.12 -19.42
N MET A 461 13.03 -2.85 -18.21
CA MET A 461 12.64 -3.87 -17.23
C MET A 461 11.50 -4.75 -17.76
N VAL A 462 10.45 -4.16 -18.30
CA VAL A 462 9.33 -4.93 -18.86
C VAL A 462 9.79 -5.72 -20.09
N LYS A 463 10.55 -5.12 -21.00
CA LYS A 463 11.08 -5.78 -22.20
C LYS A 463 12.01 -6.93 -21.86
N GLY A 464 12.91 -6.73 -20.89
CA GLY A 464 13.97 -7.69 -20.50
C GLY A 464 13.45 -8.89 -19.70
N CYS A 465 12.26 -8.85 -19.16
CA CYS A 465 11.69 -9.98 -18.43
C CYS A 465 11.54 -11.22 -19.34
N SER A 466 11.90 -12.39 -18.82
CA SER A 466 11.86 -13.66 -19.58
C SER A 466 10.45 -14.24 -19.78
N CYS A 467 9.43 -13.71 -19.12
CA CYS A 467 8.04 -14.17 -19.29
C CYS A 467 7.50 -13.85 -20.69
N GLU A 468 6.57 -14.66 -21.20
CA GLU A 468 5.94 -14.45 -22.52
C GLU A 468 4.82 -13.40 -22.46
N ASP A 469 3.86 -13.55 -21.54
CA ASP A 469 2.60 -12.79 -21.57
C ASP A 469 2.51 -11.69 -20.51
N GLY A 470 3.25 -11.82 -19.42
CA GLY A 470 3.22 -10.94 -18.26
C GLY A 470 3.38 -11.75 -16.97
N CYS A 471 3.91 -11.12 -15.93
CA CYS A 471 4.08 -11.75 -14.63
C CYS A 471 4.16 -10.67 -13.54
N PRO A 472 3.98 -11.04 -12.26
CA PRO A 472 4.12 -10.08 -11.15
C PRO A 472 5.41 -9.28 -11.16
N ALA A 473 6.49 -9.85 -11.71
CA ALA A 473 7.79 -9.20 -11.79
C ALA A 473 7.82 -8.03 -12.79
N CYS A 474 7.19 -8.11 -13.94
CA CYS A 474 7.31 -7.05 -14.94
C CYS A 474 6.09 -6.13 -15.05
N VAL A 475 4.88 -6.67 -14.79
CA VAL A 475 3.63 -5.91 -14.93
C VAL A 475 2.76 -5.91 -13.67
N GLY A 476 3.18 -6.60 -12.59
CA GLY A 476 2.47 -6.60 -11.31
C GLY A 476 1.53 -7.78 -11.10
N ASP A 477 0.98 -8.36 -12.15
CA ASP A 477 0.05 -9.50 -12.07
C ASP A 477 0.15 -10.40 -13.30
N TYR A 478 -0.25 -11.69 -13.17
CA TYR A 478 -0.30 -12.64 -14.28
C TYR A 478 -1.45 -12.39 -15.26
N THR A 479 -2.44 -11.62 -14.87
CA THR A 479 -3.61 -11.30 -15.72
C THR A 479 -3.33 -10.15 -16.67
N LEU A 480 -2.25 -9.40 -16.47
CA LEU A 480 -1.88 -8.23 -17.25
C LEU A 480 -0.98 -8.61 -18.44
N SER A 481 -1.29 -8.09 -19.61
CA SER A 481 -0.50 -8.35 -20.81
C SER A 481 0.79 -7.51 -20.84
N LYS A 482 1.94 -8.19 -20.85
CA LYS A 482 3.25 -7.58 -21.04
C LYS A 482 3.32 -6.71 -22.31
N LYS A 483 2.72 -7.18 -23.41
CA LYS A 483 2.69 -6.43 -24.69
C LYS A 483 1.94 -5.12 -24.56
N MET A 484 0.84 -5.13 -23.79
CA MET A 484 0.03 -3.91 -23.58
C MET A 484 0.70 -2.92 -22.67
N VAL A 485 1.28 -3.38 -21.56
CA VAL A 485 2.03 -2.51 -20.65
C VAL A 485 3.24 -1.90 -21.38
N LEU A 486 3.99 -2.70 -22.14
CA LEU A 486 5.11 -2.21 -22.94
C LEU A 486 4.68 -1.22 -24.04
N TRP A 487 3.54 -1.47 -24.69
CA TRP A 487 2.95 -0.54 -25.63
C TRP A 487 2.58 0.79 -24.94
N GLY A 488 1.92 0.75 -23.78
CA GLY A 488 1.56 1.95 -23.03
C GLY A 488 2.78 2.77 -22.60
N LEU A 489 3.82 2.11 -22.03
CA LEU A 489 5.07 2.77 -21.64
C LEU A 489 5.75 3.47 -22.82
N ARG A 490 5.83 2.80 -23.98
CA ARG A 490 6.39 3.41 -25.20
C ARG A 490 5.51 4.53 -25.72
N SER A 491 4.19 4.39 -25.57
CA SER A 491 3.23 5.42 -26.00
C SER A 491 3.27 6.68 -25.14
N LEU A 492 3.96 6.68 -24.00
CA LEU A 492 4.32 7.93 -23.29
C LEU A 492 5.36 8.76 -24.07
N LYS A 493 6.20 8.10 -24.87
CA LYS A 493 7.25 8.77 -25.66
C LYS A 493 6.80 9.10 -27.08
N GLU A 494 6.20 8.17 -27.78
CA GLU A 494 5.83 8.29 -29.19
C GLU A 494 4.41 7.77 -29.44
N ARG A 495 3.74 8.29 -30.45
CA ARG A 495 2.41 7.80 -30.80
C ARG A 495 2.50 6.47 -31.53
N LEU A 496 2.01 5.41 -30.90
CA LEU A 496 2.02 4.06 -31.47
C LEU A 496 0.59 3.58 -31.76
N GLU A 497 0.45 2.80 -32.82
CA GLU A 497 -0.80 2.07 -33.05
C GLU A 497 -0.99 0.96 -32.01
N ALA A 498 -2.23 0.81 -31.54
CA ALA A 498 -2.56 -0.29 -30.62
C ALA A 498 -2.32 -1.65 -31.28
N PRO A 499 -1.86 -2.68 -30.50
CA PRO A 499 -1.66 -4.01 -31.02
C PRO A 499 -2.91 -4.59 -31.70
N GLU A 500 -2.71 -5.39 -32.76
CA GLU A 500 -3.81 -5.89 -33.60
C GLU A 500 -4.88 -6.68 -32.86
N TYR A 501 -4.49 -7.42 -31.81
CA TYR A 501 -5.45 -8.19 -31.03
C TYR A 501 -6.50 -7.31 -30.32
N VAL A 502 -6.11 -6.08 -29.95
CA VAL A 502 -7.01 -5.09 -29.37
C VAL A 502 -7.98 -4.56 -30.43
N LYS A 503 -7.48 -4.35 -31.65
CA LYS A 503 -8.33 -3.94 -32.78
C LYS A 503 -9.43 -4.97 -33.04
N LYS A 504 -9.11 -6.28 -32.95
CA LYS A 504 -10.10 -7.35 -33.09
C LYS A 504 -11.12 -7.38 -31.95
N GLN A 505 -10.68 -7.26 -30.68
CA GLN A 505 -11.61 -7.22 -29.54
C GLN A 505 -12.53 -5.99 -29.60
N VAL A 506 -11.99 -4.82 -29.91
CA VAL A 506 -12.80 -3.59 -30.05
C VAL A 506 -13.74 -3.64 -31.27
N GLU A 507 -13.36 -4.34 -32.34
CA GLU A 507 -14.25 -4.55 -33.51
C GLU A 507 -15.32 -5.61 -33.26
N GLU A 508 -15.01 -6.66 -32.51
CA GLU A 508 -15.98 -7.70 -32.10
C GLU A 508 -16.93 -7.21 -31.01
N GLU A 509 -16.50 -6.26 -30.17
CA GLU A 509 -17.29 -5.63 -29.12
C GLU A 509 -17.91 -4.27 -29.54
N ARG A 510 -18.17 -4.04 -30.84
CA ARG A 510 -19.10 -2.97 -31.19
C ARG A 510 -20.39 -3.17 -30.41
N PRO A 511 -20.89 -2.16 -29.67
CA PRO A 511 -22.00 -2.32 -28.77
C PRO A 511 -23.17 -2.94 -29.54
N GLY A 512 -23.29 -4.24 -29.38
CA GLY A 512 -24.49 -4.97 -29.77
C GLY A 512 -25.63 -4.32 -29.03
N VAL A 513 -26.70 -4.07 -29.76
CA VAL A 513 -27.98 -3.54 -29.36
C VAL A 513 -28.15 -3.46 -27.83
N ARG A 514 -28.15 -2.22 -27.27
CA ARG A 514 -28.42 -1.96 -25.85
C ARG A 514 -29.62 -2.77 -25.42
N LYS A 515 -29.42 -3.75 -24.55
CA LYS A 515 -30.55 -4.44 -23.91
C LYS A 515 -31.13 -3.45 -22.91
N GLN A 516 -32.27 -2.87 -23.24
CA GLN A 516 -33.04 -2.06 -22.31
C GLN A 516 -33.89 -2.98 -21.45
N TYR A 517 -33.56 -3.05 -20.17
CA TYR A 517 -34.39 -3.75 -19.19
C TYR A 517 -35.59 -2.91 -18.81
N SER A 518 -36.73 -3.54 -18.61
CA SER A 518 -37.87 -2.87 -17.96
C SER A 518 -37.60 -2.77 -16.45
N PHE A 519 -37.67 -1.55 -15.89
CA PHE A 519 -37.46 -1.34 -14.44
C PHE A 519 -38.29 -2.32 -13.59
N PHE A 520 -39.56 -2.47 -13.88
CA PHE A 520 -40.46 -3.35 -13.11
C PHE A 520 -40.16 -4.86 -13.26
N LYS A 521 -39.32 -5.24 -14.21
CA LYS A 521 -38.86 -6.63 -14.39
C LYS A 521 -37.43 -6.85 -13.87
N LEU A 522 -36.78 -5.83 -13.33
CA LEU A 522 -35.44 -5.96 -12.76
C LEU A 522 -35.33 -7.05 -11.68
N PRO A 523 -36.29 -7.19 -10.75
CA PRO A 523 -36.20 -8.26 -9.75
C PRO A 523 -36.09 -9.67 -10.34
N GLU A 524 -36.79 -9.94 -11.45
CA GLU A 524 -36.78 -11.25 -12.12
C GLU A 524 -35.50 -11.48 -12.93
N LYS A 525 -34.82 -10.38 -13.34
CA LYS A 525 -33.66 -10.41 -14.23
C LYS A 525 -32.40 -9.80 -13.60
N TRP A 526 -32.40 -9.70 -12.27
CA TRP A 526 -31.36 -8.96 -11.56
C TRP A 526 -29.93 -9.47 -11.85
N ASN A 527 -29.72 -10.77 -11.82
CA ASN A 527 -28.42 -11.35 -12.11
C ASN A 527 -27.98 -11.07 -13.56
N GLU A 528 -28.88 -11.22 -14.54
CA GLU A 528 -28.61 -10.92 -15.95
C GLU A 528 -28.30 -9.43 -16.16
N PHE A 529 -29.02 -8.56 -15.45
CA PHE A 529 -28.79 -7.12 -15.43
C PHE A 529 -27.39 -6.79 -14.87
N CYS A 530 -27.05 -7.30 -13.68
CA CYS A 530 -25.74 -7.08 -13.06
C CYS A 530 -24.59 -7.58 -13.94
N GLU A 531 -24.74 -8.76 -14.57
CA GLU A 531 -23.75 -9.28 -15.50
C GLU A 531 -23.59 -8.37 -16.74
N THR A 532 -24.68 -7.80 -17.22
CA THR A 532 -24.62 -6.85 -18.35
C THR A 532 -23.91 -5.57 -17.97
N VAL A 533 -24.20 -5.01 -16.79
CA VAL A 533 -23.54 -3.81 -16.25
C VAL A 533 -22.05 -4.07 -16.05
N ILE A 534 -21.69 -5.22 -15.48
CA ILE A 534 -20.30 -5.62 -15.27
C ILE A 534 -19.58 -5.81 -16.61
N LYS A 535 -20.19 -6.49 -17.59
CA LYS A 535 -19.60 -6.67 -18.93
C LYS A 535 -19.37 -5.36 -19.66
N ASN A 536 -20.13 -4.32 -19.34
CA ASN A 536 -19.95 -2.98 -19.89
C ASN A 536 -18.90 -2.14 -19.14
N GLY A 537 -18.21 -2.74 -18.14
CA GLY A 537 -17.12 -2.08 -17.40
C GLY A 537 -17.57 -1.02 -16.39
N GLU A 538 -18.85 -1.02 -15.99
CA GLU A 538 -19.37 -0.01 -15.07
C GLU A 538 -19.07 -0.38 -13.61
N SER A 539 -18.31 0.45 -12.91
CA SER A 539 -17.83 0.22 -11.54
C SER A 539 -18.93 -0.04 -10.51
N GLY A 540 -20.12 0.52 -10.71
CA GLY A 540 -21.30 0.25 -9.88
C GLY A 540 -21.90 -1.15 -10.02
N GLY A 541 -21.49 -1.94 -11.03
CA GLY A 541 -21.99 -3.29 -11.26
C GLY A 541 -21.64 -4.26 -10.12
N ALA A 542 -20.44 -4.13 -9.53
CA ALA A 542 -20.04 -4.90 -8.37
C ALA A 542 -20.91 -4.60 -7.15
N PHE A 543 -21.18 -3.34 -6.89
CA PHE A 543 -22.08 -2.91 -5.83
C PHE A 543 -23.48 -3.49 -6.05
N LEU A 544 -24.04 -3.40 -7.24
CA LEU A 544 -25.35 -3.94 -7.56
C LEU A 544 -25.43 -5.45 -7.37
N LYS A 545 -24.35 -6.18 -7.66
CA LYS A 545 -24.26 -7.64 -7.49
C LYS A 545 -24.22 -8.09 -6.02
N THR A 546 -23.90 -7.20 -5.08
CA THR A 546 -23.93 -7.51 -3.64
C THR A 546 -25.34 -7.66 -3.08
N ALA A 547 -26.35 -7.14 -3.79
CA ALA A 547 -27.74 -7.35 -3.41
C ALA A 547 -28.13 -8.81 -3.64
N LYS A 548 -28.49 -9.53 -2.56
CA LYS A 548 -28.98 -10.92 -2.61
C LYS A 548 -30.24 -11.03 -3.46
N ARG A 549 -31.09 -10.04 -3.37
CA ARG A 549 -32.28 -9.88 -4.19
C ARG A 549 -32.68 -8.41 -4.23
N VAL A 550 -33.55 -8.08 -5.17
CA VAL A 550 -34.13 -6.75 -5.28
C VAL A 550 -35.66 -6.83 -5.31
N GLU A 551 -36.28 -5.80 -4.79
CA GLU A 551 -37.71 -5.62 -4.82
C GLU A 551 -38.05 -4.22 -5.34
N ILE A 552 -39.25 -4.02 -5.86
CA ILE A 552 -39.70 -2.72 -6.30
C ILE A 552 -40.91 -2.33 -5.46
N GLU A 553 -40.82 -1.18 -4.81
CA GLU A 553 -41.91 -0.58 -4.05
C GLU A 553 -42.26 0.77 -4.70
N LYS A 554 -43.38 0.81 -5.42
CA LYS A 554 -43.78 1.97 -6.25
C LYS A 554 -42.71 2.28 -7.31
N HIS A 555 -41.96 3.37 -7.17
CA HIS A 555 -40.85 3.78 -8.04
C HIS A 555 -39.50 3.56 -7.39
N ASN A 556 -39.43 2.95 -6.22
CA ASN A 556 -38.15 2.73 -5.51
C ASN A 556 -37.62 1.33 -5.79
N LEU A 557 -36.34 1.25 -6.08
CA LEU A 557 -35.59 0.00 -6.16
C LEU A 557 -35.04 -0.32 -4.77
N ILE A 558 -35.45 -1.42 -4.18
CA ILE A 558 -35.04 -1.88 -2.87
C ILE A 558 -33.94 -2.93 -3.06
N LEU A 559 -32.73 -2.62 -2.65
CA LEU A 559 -31.60 -3.55 -2.65
C LEU A 559 -31.54 -4.25 -1.29
N ILE A 560 -31.70 -5.58 -1.25
CA ILE A 560 -31.64 -6.36 -0.02
C ILE A 560 -30.24 -6.96 0.10
N VAL A 561 -29.51 -6.55 1.13
CA VAL A 561 -28.09 -6.82 1.36
C VAL A 561 -27.86 -7.41 2.76
N ASP A 562 -26.64 -7.93 2.98
CA ASP A 562 -26.26 -8.51 4.29
C ASP A 562 -25.80 -7.48 5.32
N SER A 563 -25.46 -6.27 4.90
CA SER A 563 -24.83 -5.28 5.78
C SER A 563 -25.32 -3.87 5.50
N TYR A 564 -25.46 -3.08 6.56
CA TYR A 564 -25.78 -1.63 6.48
C TYR A 564 -24.64 -0.80 5.85
N PHE A 565 -23.46 -1.33 5.68
CA PHE A 565 -22.37 -0.69 4.97
C PHE A 565 -22.80 -0.15 3.59
N TYR A 566 -23.61 -0.91 2.87
CA TYR A 566 -24.11 -0.51 1.55
C TYR A 566 -25.09 0.65 1.59
N GLU A 567 -25.80 0.84 2.70
CA GLU A 567 -26.65 2.01 2.92
C GLU A 567 -25.79 3.26 3.11
N ASP A 568 -24.74 3.18 3.94
CA ASP A 568 -23.83 4.31 4.20
C ASP A 568 -23.05 4.69 2.94
N TRP A 569 -22.60 3.72 2.15
CA TRP A 569 -21.97 3.96 0.87
C TRP A 569 -22.88 4.72 -0.12
N LEU A 570 -24.18 4.40 -0.16
CA LEU A 570 -25.16 5.11 -0.99
C LEU A 570 -25.57 6.49 -0.43
N LYS A 571 -25.30 6.79 0.84
CA LYS A 571 -25.50 8.15 1.40
C LYS A 571 -24.53 9.16 0.81
N ILE A 572 -23.40 8.71 0.26
CA ILE A 572 -22.47 9.54 -0.49
C ILE A 572 -23.16 9.94 -1.82
N PRO A 573 -23.37 11.25 -2.08
CA PRO A 573 -24.17 11.71 -3.23
C PRO A 573 -23.64 11.21 -4.58
N GLU A 574 -22.35 11.11 -4.73
CA GLU A 574 -21.67 10.68 -5.95
C GLU A 574 -21.93 9.20 -6.25
N ASN A 575 -21.85 8.35 -5.24
CA ASN A 575 -22.12 6.93 -5.36
C ASN A 575 -23.60 6.68 -5.74
N ALA A 576 -24.52 7.36 -5.07
CA ALA A 576 -25.95 7.29 -5.39
C ALA A 576 -26.24 7.76 -6.82
N LYS A 577 -25.58 8.85 -7.26
CA LYS A 577 -25.69 9.39 -8.62
C LYS A 577 -25.15 8.40 -9.64
N SER A 578 -23.99 7.79 -9.38
CA SER A 578 -23.38 6.78 -10.25
C SER A 578 -24.32 5.59 -10.46
N ILE A 579 -24.85 5.01 -9.40
CA ILE A 579 -25.77 3.87 -9.50
C ILE A 579 -27.07 4.28 -10.21
N LYS A 580 -27.60 5.46 -9.93
CA LYS A 580 -28.80 5.97 -10.65
C LYS A 580 -28.54 6.13 -12.15
N ASN A 581 -27.36 6.59 -12.54
CA ASN A 581 -26.97 6.72 -13.96
C ASN A 581 -26.88 5.35 -14.65
N ILE A 582 -26.26 4.36 -13.99
CA ILE A 582 -26.17 2.99 -14.49
C ILE A 582 -27.57 2.41 -14.72
N LEU A 583 -28.46 2.53 -13.73
CA LEU A 583 -29.83 2.05 -13.84
C LEU A 583 -30.59 2.74 -14.99
N LYS A 584 -30.48 4.08 -15.12
CA LYS A 584 -31.11 4.84 -16.20
C LYS A 584 -30.54 4.53 -17.58
N PHE A 585 -29.28 4.13 -17.65
CA PHE A 585 -28.62 3.78 -18.90
C PHE A 585 -29.07 2.41 -19.44
N HIS A 586 -29.22 1.42 -18.54
CA HIS A 586 -29.54 0.03 -18.90
C HIS A 586 -31.02 -0.32 -18.77
N ALA A 587 -31.78 0.45 -18.02
CA ALA A 587 -33.20 0.19 -17.78
C ALA A 587 -34.07 1.42 -18.00
N VAL A 588 -35.31 1.19 -18.41
CA VAL A 588 -36.34 2.24 -18.52
C VAL A 588 -36.88 2.53 -17.10
N CYS A 589 -36.25 3.49 -16.42
CA CYS A 589 -36.56 3.83 -15.03
C CYS A 589 -37.55 5.00 -14.93
N PRO A 590 -38.42 5.03 -13.89
CA PRO A 590 -39.23 6.21 -13.53
C PRO A 590 -38.30 7.44 -13.27
N GLN A 591 -38.83 8.64 -13.56
CA GLN A 591 -38.07 9.89 -13.35
C GLN A 591 -37.74 10.16 -11.89
N ASP A 592 -38.65 9.77 -10.99
CA ASP A 592 -38.63 9.92 -9.53
C ASP A 592 -38.11 8.68 -8.80
N MET A 593 -37.39 7.79 -9.52
CA MET A 593 -36.80 6.58 -8.95
C MET A 593 -35.82 6.90 -7.84
N GLU A 594 -35.97 6.22 -6.69
CA GLU A 594 -35.00 6.19 -5.61
C GLU A 594 -34.46 4.78 -5.39
N ILE A 595 -33.22 4.71 -4.85
CA ILE A 595 -32.56 3.46 -4.47
C ILE A 595 -32.55 3.40 -2.95
N VAL A 596 -33.07 2.31 -2.41
CA VAL A 596 -33.15 2.10 -0.96
C VAL A 596 -32.45 0.79 -0.63
N VAL A 597 -31.56 0.81 0.35
CA VAL A 597 -30.90 -0.39 0.87
C VAL A 597 -31.65 -0.87 2.12
N ARG A 598 -31.85 -2.17 2.25
CA ARG A 598 -32.39 -2.81 3.44
C ARG A 598 -31.69 -4.12 3.72
N THR A 599 -31.68 -4.53 4.98
CA THR A 599 -31.25 -5.87 5.38
C THR A 599 -32.42 -6.85 5.43
N GLU A 600 -32.11 -8.14 5.47
CA GLU A 600 -33.14 -9.18 5.65
C GLU A 600 -33.93 -8.98 6.95
N GLU A 601 -33.30 -8.52 8.03
CA GLU A 601 -33.97 -8.22 9.30
C GLU A 601 -35.00 -7.09 9.18
N ASP A 602 -34.70 -6.06 8.39
CA ASP A 602 -35.63 -4.96 8.14
C ASP A 602 -36.87 -5.44 7.37
N MET A 603 -36.64 -6.32 6.39
CA MET A 603 -37.73 -6.91 5.61
C MET A 603 -38.64 -7.80 6.48
N GLU A 604 -38.06 -8.57 7.41
CA GLU A 604 -38.84 -9.37 8.36
C GLU A 604 -39.65 -8.49 9.35
N ARG A 605 -39.03 -7.43 9.87
CA ARG A 605 -39.71 -6.45 10.75
C ARG A 605 -40.88 -5.80 10.04
N LYS A 606 -40.71 -5.42 8.77
CA LYS A 606 -41.78 -4.83 7.95
C LYS A 606 -42.95 -5.82 7.76
N LYS A 607 -42.68 -7.08 7.40
CA LYS A 607 -43.67 -8.12 7.25
C LYS A 607 -44.46 -8.37 8.55
N LYS A 608 -43.79 -8.38 9.70
CA LYS A 608 -44.46 -8.53 11.03
C LYS A 608 -45.36 -7.34 11.34
N THR A 609 -44.94 -6.13 10.97
CA THR A 609 -45.74 -4.90 11.20
C THR A 609 -46.97 -4.86 10.30
N GLU A 610 -46.84 -5.20 9.02
CA GLU A 610 -47.96 -5.28 8.06
C GLU A 610 -48.94 -6.41 8.41
N GLY A 611 -48.43 -7.54 8.90
CA GLY A 611 -49.24 -8.64 9.40
C GLY A 611 -50.08 -8.24 10.62
N LYS A 612 -49.53 -7.45 11.54
CA LYS A 612 -50.25 -6.90 12.69
C LYS A 612 -51.32 -5.89 12.27
N LEU A 613 -51.03 -5.01 11.31
CA LEU A 613 -52.02 -4.06 10.78
C LEU A 613 -53.22 -4.76 10.11
N LYS A 614 -52.92 -5.80 9.29
CA LYS A 614 -53.99 -6.58 8.63
C LYS A 614 -54.89 -7.34 9.63
N THR A 615 -54.35 -7.73 10.78
CA THR A 615 -55.10 -8.40 11.85
C THR A 615 -55.94 -7.40 12.66
N THR A 616 -55.48 -6.14 12.77
CA THR A 616 -56.20 -5.08 13.49
C THR A 616 -57.33 -4.48 12.65
N ILE A 617 -57.24 -4.51 11.31
CA ILE A 617 -58.30 -4.03 10.39
C ILE A 617 -59.39 -5.10 10.18
N ARG A 618 -59.14 -6.37 10.55
CA ARG A 618 -60.13 -7.47 10.49
C ARG A 618 -60.86 -7.74 11.81
N ARG A 619 -60.62 -6.95 12.85
CA ARG A 619 -61.38 -6.88 14.09
C ARG A 619 -62.17 -5.55 14.12
#